data_11cc0ba66b713a18547d057c231efb52
#
_entry.id   11cc0ba66b713a18547d057c231efb52
#
_cell.length_a   1.000
_cell.length_b   1.000
_cell.length_c   1.000
_cell.angle_alpha   90.00
_cell.angle_beta   90.00
_cell.angle_gamma   90.00
#
_symmetry.space_group_name_H-M   'P 1'
#
loop_
_entity.id
_entity.type
_entity.pdbx_description
1 polymer ?
#
loop_
_entity_poly.entity_id
_entity_poly.type
_entity_poly.pdbx_seq_one_letter_code
_entity_poly.pdbx_strand_id
1 'polypeptide(L)'
;MTLSTDVQPVVLSRLAADSALPEAQELYPARNQAWFVVGALALTNMMSYVERQIPTLMFAPIKHDFHLSDTQVSLLAGFAFVLFYVGCGLFIGRLADHANRKRIITVGIVLWSMATISCGMAQSFVRLFFGRMMVGVGEATLGPSAVSLLSDYFPRDRLAAALSVYTGAQYLGAGFALVIGGLAIQAVSALPQPHLPLVGTLHPWQTTFLVVGAVGMLVLVPMLFVREPPRHGRVASQRSALPLSQTLAFMRLNWKTLGAIYAAFSISSAAGFGTVAWVPTYFVRVHHWAAHDIGYVYGLMLAILGCAGVLVGARFADWLAARGNQDAYLRAPLITVIVAGIPAALATLMPSAKESFFFLIFSTFLSSFPVAVVIAALQVITPNQMRAQVVALYFFLANIFGVGLGPTIVAAITDYFYRDEMAVGYSLATAVAIITPIVAILVWLGLAPYRESLARAAAWAAPTDLPGTA
;
A
#
# COMPACT_ATOMS: atom_id res chain seq x y z
N MET A 1 15.29 -52.58 56.75
CA MET A 1 15.57 -51.14 56.85
C MET A 1 15.04 -50.55 55.57
N THR A 2 13.78 -50.16 55.57
CA THR A 2 12.98 -49.64 54.45
C THR A 2 13.05 -48.13 54.51
N LEU A 3 13.71 -47.49 53.52
CA LEU A 3 13.72 -46.06 53.36
C LEU A 3 12.41 -45.57 52.72
N SER A 4 11.76 -44.59 53.38
CA SER A 4 10.43 -44.07 53.07
C SER A 4 10.38 -43.33 51.73
N THR A 5 9.33 -43.60 50.96
CA THR A 5 9.01 -43.06 49.63
C THR A 5 8.25 -41.73 49.70
N ASP A 6 8.27 -40.96 50.80
CA ASP A 6 7.36 -39.82 51.00
C ASP A 6 7.95 -38.42 50.73
N VAL A 7 9.14 -38.32 50.11
CA VAL A 7 9.79 -36.98 49.86
C VAL A 7 9.57 -36.45 48.45
N GLN A 8 9.08 -37.28 47.49
CA GLN A 8 8.92 -36.86 46.10
C GLN A 8 7.77 -35.90 45.77
N PRO A 9 6.57 -35.96 46.36
CA PRO A 9 5.46 -35.07 45.91
C PRO A 9 5.61 -33.60 46.36
N VAL A 10 6.31 -33.32 47.45
CA VAL A 10 6.47 -31.94 47.97
C VAL A 10 7.50 -31.14 47.19
N VAL A 11 8.55 -31.79 46.67
CA VAL A 11 9.58 -31.12 45.85
C VAL A 11 9.06 -30.80 44.48
N LEU A 12 8.26 -31.71 43.86
CA LEU A 12 7.62 -31.47 42.57
C LEU A 12 6.51 -30.41 42.61
N SER A 13 5.78 -30.32 43.73
CA SER A 13 4.78 -29.24 43.91
C SER A 13 5.40 -27.86 44.11
N ARG A 14 6.57 -27.78 44.79
CA ARG A 14 7.32 -26.52 44.91
C ARG A 14 7.99 -26.11 43.62
N LEU A 15 8.53 -27.04 42.84
CA LEU A 15 9.10 -26.74 41.51
C LEU A 15 8.02 -26.35 40.50
N ALA A 16 6.78 -26.88 40.60
CA ALA A 16 5.63 -26.48 39.80
C ALA A 16 5.06 -25.11 40.23
N ALA A 17 5.15 -24.74 41.53
CA ALA A 17 4.71 -23.43 42.00
C ALA A 17 5.72 -22.31 41.68
N ASP A 18 7.02 -22.60 41.65
CA ASP A 18 8.07 -21.63 41.27
C ASP A 18 8.20 -21.50 39.71
N SER A 19 7.60 -22.40 38.95
CA SER A 19 7.56 -22.30 37.47
C SER A 19 6.35 -21.57 36.89
N ALA A 20 5.45 -21.05 37.75
CA ALA A 20 4.47 -20.06 37.35
C ALA A 20 5.19 -18.74 37.06
N LEU A 21 5.76 -18.65 35.83
CA LEU A 21 6.26 -17.37 35.30
C LEU A 21 5.12 -16.33 35.49
N PRO A 22 5.42 -15.10 35.99
CA PRO A 22 4.41 -14.06 36.11
C PRO A 22 3.73 -13.89 34.77
N GLU A 23 2.41 -13.83 34.81
CA GLU A 23 1.54 -13.76 33.62
C GLU A 23 2.07 -12.71 32.65
N ALA A 24 2.14 -13.09 31.37
CA ALA A 24 2.68 -12.31 30.26
C ALA A 24 1.98 -10.93 30.05
N GLN A 25 1.14 -10.47 30.97
CA GLN A 25 0.46 -9.18 30.93
C GLN A 25 1.36 -7.98 31.27
N GLU A 26 2.48 -8.18 31.98
CA GLU A 26 3.41 -7.09 32.32
C GLU A 26 4.42 -6.72 31.22
N LEU A 27 4.46 -7.47 30.14
CA LEU A 27 5.44 -7.30 29.05
C LEU A 27 5.06 -6.25 28.01
N TYR A 28 3.80 -5.87 27.89
CA TYR A 28 3.34 -4.91 26.87
C TYR A 28 3.02 -3.54 27.46
N PRO A 29 3.29 -2.44 26.71
CA PRO A 29 2.93 -1.09 27.15
C PRO A 29 1.44 -0.94 27.42
N ALA A 30 1.07 0.05 28.26
CA ALA A 30 -0.32 0.34 28.59
C ALA A 30 -1.19 0.51 27.32
N ARG A 31 -2.40 -0.02 27.32
CA ARG A 31 -3.33 -0.03 26.18
C ARG A 31 -3.51 1.35 25.53
N ASN A 32 -3.65 2.41 26.35
CA ASN A 32 -3.82 3.78 25.83
C ASN A 32 -2.58 4.25 25.08
N GLN A 33 -1.38 3.93 25.59
CA GLN A 33 -0.12 4.26 24.93
C GLN A 33 0.02 3.47 23.61
N ALA A 34 -0.34 2.19 23.59
CA ALA A 34 -0.29 1.37 22.39
C ALA A 34 -1.21 1.92 21.28
N TRP A 35 -2.44 2.28 21.62
CA TRP A 35 -3.38 2.87 20.65
C TRP A 35 -2.99 4.29 20.23
N PHE A 36 -2.37 5.08 21.09
CA PHE A 36 -1.77 6.35 20.70
C PHE A 36 -0.70 6.16 19.62
N VAL A 37 0.17 5.14 19.78
CA VAL A 37 1.20 4.83 18.77
C VAL A 37 0.57 4.38 17.46
N VAL A 38 -0.50 3.58 17.48
CA VAL A 38 -1.27 3.25 16.26
C VAL A 38 -1.78 4.51 15.58
N GLY A 39 -2.38 5.44 16.33
CA GLY A 39 -2.88 6.71 15.82
C GLY A 39 -1.77 7.59 15.22
N ALA A 40 -0.63 7.70 15.90
CA ALA A 40 0.54 8.45 15.42
C ALA A 40 1.10 7.86 14.11
N LEU A 41 1.25 6.53 14.03
CA LEU A 41 1.72 5.84 12.85
C LEU A 41 0.70 5.89 11.70
N ALA A 42 -0.60 5.78 12.00
CA ALA A 42 -1.68 5.90 11.03
C ALA A 42 -1.71 7.30 10.41
N LEU A 43 -1.59 8.36 11.23
CA LEU A 43 -1.48 9.74 10.77
C LEU A 43 -0.23 9.95 9.90
N THR A 44 0.92 9.38 10.31
CA THR A 44 2.17 9.43 9.55
C THR A 44 2.01 8.74 8.19
N ASN A 45 1.36 7.58 8.15
CA ASN A 45 1.09 6.83 6.93
C ASN A 45 0.11 7.58 6.00
N MET A 46 -0.92 8.20 6.57
CA MET A 46 -1.85 9.03 5.81
C MET A 46 -1.13 10.22 5.17
N MET A 47 -0.26 10.92 5.93
CA MET A 47 0.48 12.08 5.42
C MET A 47 1.49 11.70 4.34
N SER A 48 2.17 10.57 4.47
CA SER A 48 3.01 10.01 3.41
C SER A 48 2.23 9.84 2.09
N TYR A 49 0.99 9.34 2.15
CA TYR A 49 0.14 9.25 0.97
C TYR A 49 -0.27 10.60 0.39
N VAL A 50 -0.48 11.62 1.24
CA VAL A 50 -0.74 13.00 0.78
C VAL A 50 0.43 13.51 -0.05
N GLU A 51 1.66 13.42 0.47
CA GLU A 51 2.86 13.90 -0.22
C GLU A 51 3.16 13.11 -1.51
N ARG A 52 2.78 11.83 -1.54
CA ARG A 52 2.91 10.98 -2.73
C ARG A 52 1.97 11.37 -3.85
N GLN A 53 0.71 11.70 -3.54
CA GLN A 53 -0.35 11.91 -4.53
C GLN A 53 -0.45 13.35 -5.03
N ILE A 54 0.04 14.33 -4.28
CA ILE A 54 -0.04 15.76 -4.64
C ILE A 54 0.45 16.06 -6.07
N PRO A 55 1.56 15.47 -6.59
CA PRO A 55 2.00 15.74 -7.94
C PRO A 55 0.94 15.46 -9.02
N THR A 56 0.02 14.52 -8.79
CA THR A 56 -1.00 14.15 -9.77
C THR A 56 -2.01 15.26 -10.05
N LEU A 57 -2.27 16.13 -9.06
CA LEU A 57 -3.11 17.32 -9.22
C LEU A 57 -2.37 18.47 -9.91
N MET A 58 -1.03 18.36 -10.04
CA MET A 58 -0.17 19.42 -10.55
C MET A 58 0.48 19.05 -11.89
N PHE A 59 0.05 17.97 -12.55
CA PHE A 59 0.62 17.56 -13.83
C PHE A 59 0.56 18.67 -14.86
N ALA A 60 -0.58 19.35 -15.02
CA ALA A 60 -0.75 20.41 -16.00
C ALA A 60 0.19 21.61 -15.78
N PRO A 61 0.27 22.25 -14.59
CA PRO A 61 1.19 23.38 -14.38
C PRO A 61 2.66 22.96 -14.44
N ILE A 62 3.07 21.80 -13.91
CA ILE A 62 4.46 21.33 -13.99
C ILE A 62 4.87 21.08 -15.45
N LYS A 63 3.97 20.44 -16.22
CA LYS A 63 4.16 20.21 -17.65
C LYS A 63 4.36 21.50 -18.42
N HIS A 64 3.51 22.50 -18.17
CA HIS A 64 3.58 23.79 -18.81
C HIS A 64 4.88 24.52 -18.51
N ASP A 65 5.29 24.58 -17.24
CA ASP A 65 6.47 25.35 -16.81
C ASP A 65 7.80 24.77 -17.29
N PHE A 66 7.89 23.44 -17.40
CA PHE A 66 9.11 22.76 -17.85
C PHE A 66 9.03 22.24 -19.30
N HIS A 67 7.96 22.53 -20.04
CA HIS A 67 7.73 22.07 -21.42
C HIS A 67 7.87 20.54 -21.57
N LEU A 68 7.24 19.79 -20.67
CA LEU A 68 7.35 18.33 -20.61
C LEU A 68 6.26 17.64 -21.42
N SER A 69 6.51 16.38 -21.82
CA SER A 69 5.46 15.48 -22.27
C SER A 69 4.68 14.90 -21.08
N ASP A 70 3.50 14.31 -21.35
CA ASP A 70 2.72 13.62 -20.31
C ASP A 70 3.50 12.43 -19.73
N THR A 71 4.27 11.72 -20.57
CA THR A 71 5.16 10.64 -20.15
C THR A 71 6.22 11.13 -19.17
N GLN A 72 6.88 12.26 -19.46
CA GLN A 72 7.89 12.82 -18.55
C GLN A 72 7.30 13.24 -17.21
N VAL A 73 6.14 13.89 -17.20
CA VAL A 73 5.44 14.26 -15.95
C VAL A 73 5.03 13.02 -15.15
N SER A 74 4.54 11.97 -15.81
CA SER A 74 4.17 10.73 -15.13
C SER A 74 5.33 10.04 -14.43
N LEU A 75 6.55 10.14 -14.98
CA LEU A 75 7.75 9.61 -14.34
C LEU A 75 8.03 10.26 -12.97
N LEU A 76 7.65 11.53 -12.78
CA LEU A 76 7.79 12.22 -11.49
C LEU A 76 6.88 11.65 -10.42
N ALA A 77 5.65 11.29 -10.78
CA ALA A 77 4.67 10.75 -9.83
C ALA A 77 4.93 9.29 -9.47
N GLY A 78 5.37 8.50 -10.46
CA GLY A 78 5.49 7.04 -10.32
C GLY A 78 6.93 6.57 -10.19
N PHE A 79 7.64 6.53 -11.30
CA PHE A 79 8.93 5.84 -11.42
C PHE A 79 10.02 6.44 -10.53
N ALA A 80 10.15 7.78 -10.49
CA ALA A 80 11.14 8.46 -9.65
C ALA A 80 11.01 8.09 -8.18
N PHE A 81 9.79 8.03 -7.70
CA PHE A 81 9.46 7.66 -6.32
C PHE A 81 9.70 6.17 -6.06
N VAL A 82 9.09 5.27 -6.87
CA VAL A 82 9.02 3.84 -6.56
C VAL A 82 10.37 3.15 -6.63
N LEU A 83 11.25 3.57 -7.53
CA LEU A 83 12.58 2.98 -7.70
C LEU A 83 13.37 2.97 -6.39
N PHE A 84 13.36 4.09 -5.67
CA PHE A 84 14.06 4.23 -4.39
C PHE A 84 13.24 3.76 -3.20
N TYR A 85 11.92 3.95 -3.22
CA TYR A 85 11.01 3.43 -2.20
C TYR A 85 11.16 1.90 -2.04
N VAL A 86 11.12 1.18 -3.15
CA VAL A 86 11.24 -0.28 -3.15
C VAL A 86 12.68 -0.74 -2.90
N GLY A 87 13.66 -0.11 -3.58
CA GLY A 87 15.07 -0.45 -3.42
C GLY A 87 15.57 -0.25 -1.99
N CYS A 88 15.32 0.92 -1.41
CA CYS A 88 15.74 1.23 -0.04
C CYS A 88 14.94 0.47 1.02
N GLY A 89 13.66 0.14 0.75
CA GLY A 89 12.79 -0.57 1.68
C GLY A 89 13.37 -1.91 2.16
N LEU A 90 14.07 -2.64 1.29
CA LEU A 90 14.73 -3.90 1.64
C LEU A 90 15.90 -3.70 2.63
N PHE A 91 16.71 -2.66 2.43
CA PHE A 91 17.82 -2.32 3.33
C PHE A 91 17.31 -1.78 4.66
N ILE A 92 16.31 -0.92 4.61
CA ILE A 92 15.69 -0.31 5.79
C ILE A 92 14.97 -1.37 6.64
N GLY A 93 14.33 -2.37 6.01
CA GLY A 93 13.75 -3.50 6.74
C GLY A 93 14.78 -4.20 7.62
N ARG A 94 15.98 -4.50 7.07
CA ARG A 94 17.09 -5.06 7.85
C ARG A 94 17.60 -4.12 8.94
N LEU A 95 17.67 -2.82 8.64
CA LEU A 95 18.07 -1.82 9.64
C LEU A 95 17.06 -1.76 10.79
N ALA A 96 15.76 -1.84 10.51
CA ALA A 96 14.70 -1.86 11.50
C ALA A 96 14.76 -3.08 12.44
N ASP A 97 15.36 -4.20 12.01
CA ASP A 97 15.56 -5.37 12.86
C ASP A 97 16.60 -5.14 13.96
N HIS A 98 17.53 -4.21 13.80
CA HIS A 98 18.66 -4.01 14.72
C HIS A 98 18.68 -2.62 15.37
N ALA A 99 18.20 -1.59 14.69
CA ALA A 99 18.24 -0.19 15.15
C ALA A 99 16.93 0.24 15.84
N ASN A 100 16.92 1.44 16.40
CA ASN A 100 15.74 2.05 17.01
C ASN A 100 14.74 2.49 15.93
N ARG A 101 13.58 1.81 15.89
CA ARG A 101 12.55 1.97 14.84
C ARG A 101 11.91 3.36 14.87
N LYS A 102 11.69 3.92 16.09
CA LYS A 102 11.22 5.30 16.24
C LYS A 102 12.19 6.28 15.56
N ARG A 103 13.51 6.13 15.78
CA ARG A 103 14.52 7.01 15.16
C ARG A 103 14.50 6.87 13.62
N ILE A 104 14.40 5.64 13.11
CA ILE A 104 14.33 5.39 11.65
C ILE A 104 13.12 6.13 11.06
N ILE A 105 11.93 5.99 11.66
CA ILE A 105 10.71 6.67 11.21
C ILE A 105 10.88 8.20 11.30
N THR A 106 11.39 8.71 12.42
CA THR A 106 11.58 10.16 12.62
C THR A 106 12.53 10.76 11.58
N VAL A 107 13.67 10.10 11.32
CA VAL A 107 14.62 10.52 10.27
C VAL A 107 13.95 10.44 8.90
N GLY A 108 13.18 9.39 8.65
CA GLY A 108 12.40 9.25 7.41
C GLY A 108 11.44 10.41 7.20
N ILE A 109 10.64 10.79 8.21
CA ILE A 109 9.71 11.93 8.13
C ILE A 109 10.46 13.22 7.77
N VAL A 110 11.55 13.52 8.45
CA VAL A 110 12.37 14.70 8.14
C VAL A 110 12.88 14.64 6.71
N LEU A 111 13.42 13.48 6.29
CA LEU A 111 14.00 13.31 4.95
C LEU A 111 12.97 13.50 3.85
N TRP A 112 11.81 12.83 3.92
CA TRP A 112 10.82 12.95 2.86
C TRP A 112 10.12 14.32 2.84
N SER A 113 9.84 14.93 4.00
CA SER A 113 9.25 16.27 4.05
C SER A 113 10.22 17.34 3.55
N MET A 114 11.51 17.26 3.90
CA MET A 114 12.53 18.14 3.33
C MET A 114 12.70 17.93 1.82
N ALA A 115 12.63 16.69 1.37
CA ALA A 115 12.65 16.38 -0.06
C ALA A 115 11.42 16.95 -0.78
N THR A 116 10.21 16.87 -0.16
CA THR A 116 9.01 17.51 -0.69
C THR A 116 9.15 19.04 -0.76
N ILE A 117 9.72 19.68 0.27
CA ILE A 117 10.06 21.10 0.26
C ILE A 117 11.05 21.40 -0.88
N SER A 118 12.07 20.57 -1.08
CA SER A 118 13.04 20.75 -2.16
C SER A 118 12.41 20.64 -3.56
N CYS A 119 11.35 19.82 -3.72
CA CYS A 119 10.56 19.79 -4.94
C CYS A 119 9.92 21.14 -5.24
N GLY A 120 9.42 21.87 -4.22
CA GLY A 120 8.89 23.23 -4.37
C GLY A 120 9.95 24.28 -4.76
N MET A 121 11.23 24.00 -4.56
CA MET A 121 12.34 24.87 -4.98
C MET A 121 12.95 24.45 -6.32
N ALA A 122 12.41 23.42 -6.98
CA ALA A 122 12.96 22.89 -8.22
C ALA A 122 12.77 23.88 -9.39
N GLN A 123 13.84 24.15 -10.12
CA GLN A 123 13.86 25.01 -11.31
C GLN A 123 14.07 24.22 -12.61
N SER A 124 14.06 22.89 -12.53
CA SER A 124 14.18 22.00 -13.69
C SER A 124 13.56 20.64 -13.38
N PHE A 125 13.19 19.92 -14.45
CA PHE A 125 12.72 18.53 -14.36
C PHE A 125 13.69 17.64 -13.57
N VAL A 126 14.99 17.76 -13.83
CA VAL A 126 16.00 16.92 -13.18
C VAL A 126 16.04 17.15 -11.66
N ARG A 127 15.97 18.40 -11.20
CA ARG A 127 15.93 18.71 -9.76
C ARG A 127 14.66 18.17 -9.12
N LEU A 128 13.50 18.35 -9.78
CA LEU A 128 12.24 17.82 -9.32
C LEU A 128 12.25 16.29 -9.25
N PHE A 129 12.83 15.63 -10.26
CA PHE A 129 12.97 14.18 -10.32
C PHE A 129 13.81 13.64 -9.15
N PHE A 130 14.97 14.24 -8.88
CA PHE A 130 15.80 13.86 -7.72
C PHE A 130 15.10 14.15 -6.39
N GLY A 131 14.37 15.24 -6.25
CA GLY A 131 13.54 15.50 -5.08
C GLY A 131 12.54 14.38 -4.85
N ARG A 132 11.84 13.93 -5.88
CA ARG A 132 10.88 12.80 -5.83
C ARG A 132 11.55 11.47 -5.47
N MET A 133 12.77 11.21 -5.96
CA MET A 133 13.55 10.05 -5.55
C MET A 133 13.83 10.07 -4.05
N MET A 134 14.24 11.22 -3.50
CA MET A 134 14.54 11.38 -2.08
C MET A 134 13.28 11.26 -1.20
N VAL A 135 12.11 11.69 -1.70
CA VAL A 135 10.82 11.39 -1.03
C VAL A 135 10.65 9.87 -0.91
N GLY A 136 10.89 9.11 -1.98
CA GLY A 136 10.83 7.64 -1.97
C GLY A 136 11.78 7.00 -0.95
N VAL A 137 13.02 7.50 -0.83
CA VAL A 137 13.99 7.03 0.19
C VAL A 137 13.44 7.25 1.60
N GLY A 138 12.94 8.45 1.88
CA GLY A 138 12.39 8.81 3.20
C GLY A 138 11.19 7.95 3.57
N GLU A 139 10.21 7.82 2.68
CA GLU A 139 8.99 7.05 2.93
C GLU A 139 9.24 5.54 3.07
N ALA A 140 10.30 5.00 2.46
CA ALA A 140 10.70 3.61 2.61
C ALA A 140 11.00 3.21 4.07
N THR A 141 11.29 4.19 4.94
CA THR A 141 11.55 3.95 6.37
C THR A 141 10.30 3.56 7.17
N LEU A 142 9.11 3.98 6.71
CA LEU A 142 7.88 3.90 7.50
C LEU A 142 7.34 2.46 7.60
N GLY A 143 7.09 1.81 6.47
CA GLY A 143 6.38 0.53 6.42
C GLY A 143 7.01 -0.56 7.30
N PRO A 144 8.25 -0.98 7.03
CA PRO A 144 8.93 -2.03 7.81
C PRO A 144 9.05 -1.68 9.29
N SER A 145 9.43 -0.42 9.58
CA SER A 145 9.65 0.03 10.96
C SER A 145 8.34 0.11 11.76
N ALA A 146 7.24 0.58 11.15
CA ALA A 146 5.94 0.68 11.79
C ALA A 146 5.37 -0.70 12.14
N VAL A 147 5.40 -1.65 11.20
CA VAL A 147 4.93 -3.02 11.44
C VAL A 147 5.74 -3.68 12.55
N SER A 148 7.06 -3.56 12.52
CA SER A 148 7.94 -4.10 13.57
C SER A 148 7.71 -3.42 14.93
N LEU A 149 7.46 -2.09 14.95
CA LEU A 149 7.16 -1.36 16.17
C LEU A 149 5.83 -1.82 16.80
N LEU A 150 4.77 -1.94 15.98
CA LEU A 150 3.45 -2.37 16.44
C LEU A 150 3.45 -3.80 16.96
N SER A 151 4.27 -4.69 16.40
CA SER A 151 4.37 -6.07 16.89
C SER A 151 4.93 -6.18 18.33
N ASP A 152 5.66 -5.16 18.80
CA ASP A 152 6.15 -5.10 20.17
C ASP A 152 5.24 -4.28 21.12
N TYR A 153 4.23 -3.56 20.56
CA TYR A 153 3.21 -2.86 21.34
C TYR A 153 1.97 -3.69 21.65
N PHE A 154 1.71 -4.73 20.83
CA PHE A 154 0.48 -5.50 20.93
C PHE A 154 0.74 -7.01 21.01
N PRO A 155 0.05 -7.72 21.92
CA PRO A 155 0.02 -9.17 21.91
C PRO A 155 -0.62 -9.71 20.64
N ARG A 156 -0.35 -10.98 20.31
CA ARG A 156 -0.73 -11.60 19.01
C ARG A 156 -2.24 -11.56 18.74
N ASP A 157 -3.07 -11.64 19.75
CA ASP A 157 -4.54 -11.60 19.66
C ASP A 157 -5.08 -10.22 19.24
N ARG A 158 -4.35 -9.12 19.50
CA ARG A 158 -4.74 -7.74 19.20
C ARG A 158 -3.93 -7.09 18.09
N LEU A 159 -2.79 -7.68 17.71
CA LEU A 159 -1.90 -7.14 16.68
C LEU A 159 -2.61 -6.95 15.33
N ALA A 160 -3.47 -7.91 14.94
CA ALA A 160 -4.22 -7.82 13.68
C ALA A 160 -5.10 -6.56 13.63
N ALA A 161 -5.77 -6.20 14.73
CA ALA A 161 -6.58 -4.99 14.81
C ALA A 161 -5.74 -3.71 14.68
N ALA A 162 -4.57 -3.65 15.36
CA ALA A 162 -3.65 -2.51 15.27
C ALA A 162 -3.11 -2.33 13.84
N LEU A 163 -2.69 -3.41 13.21
CA LEU A 163 -2.21 -3.39 11.82
C LEU A 163 -3.33 -3.01 10.84
N SER A 164 -4.58 -3.44 11.09
CA SER A 164 -5.71 -3.06 10.25
C SER A 164 -5.98 -1.55 10.30
N VAL A 165 -5.89 -0.91 11.47
CA VAL A 165 -6.03 0.55 11.60
C VAL A 165 -4.87 1.25 10.87
N TYR A 166 -3.63 0.81 11.07
CA TYR A 166 -2.46 1.38 10.42
C TYR A 166 -2.54 1.27 8.89
N THR A 167 -2.88 0.09 8.36
CA THR A 167 -3.00 -0.13 6.91
C THR A 167 -4.26 0.52 6.32
N GLY A 168 -5.37 0.56 7.08
CA GLY A 168 -6.59 1.27 6.69
C GLY A 168 -6.37 2.77 6.49
N ALA A 169 -5.48 3.39 7.27
CA ALA A 169 -5.09 4.79 7.09
C ALA A 169 -4.49 5.09 5.72
N GLN A 170 -3.93 4.11 5.05
CA GLN A 170 -3.41 4.22 3.68
C GLN A 170 -4.52 4.52 2.66
N TYR A 171 -5.66 3.82 2.75
CA TYR A 171 -6.79 4.03 1.83
C TYR A 171 -7.49 5.36 2.08
N LEU A 172 -7.67 5.72 3.35
CA LEU A 172 -8.14 7.06 3.70
C LEU A 172 -7.14 8.12 3.22
N GLY A 173 -5.84 7.87 3.39
CA GLY A 173 -4.76 8.74 2.94
C GLY A 173 -4.79 9.00 1.44
N ALA A 174 -5.04 8.00 0.61
CA ALA A 174 -5.12 8.17 -0.84
C ALA A 174 -6.26 9.10 -1.26
N GLY A 175 -7.43 9.01 -0.61
CA GLY A 175 -8.55 9.91 -0.86
C GLY A 175 -8.32 11.30 -0.27
N PHE A 176 -7.92 11.38 1.00
CA PHE A 176 -7.62 12.66 1.65
C PHE A 176 -6.44 13.40 1.02
N ALA A 177 -5.50 12.68 0.37
CA ALA A 177 -4.42 13.30 -0.38
C ALA A 177 -4.93 14.24 -1.47
N LEU A 178 -5.95 13.81 -2.22
CA LEU A 178 -6.56 14.64 -3.25
C LEU A 178 -7.36 15.80 -2.65
N VAL A 179 -8.07 15.56 -1.54
CA VAL A 179 -8.82 16.62 -0.83
C VAL A 179 -7.85 17.68 -0.27
N ILE A 180 -6.83 17.26 0.47
CA ILE A 180 -5.82 18.16 1.06
C ILE A 180 -5.01 18.86 -0.04
N GLY A 181 -4.65 18.14 -1.11
CA GLY A 181 -4.01 18.71 -2.27
C GLY A 181 -4.87 19.78 -2.96
N GLY A 182 -6.16 19.50 -3.15
CA GLY A 182 -7.11 20.47 -3.67
C GLY A 182 -7.22 21.72 -2.79
N LEU A 183 -7.36 21.56 -1.45
CA LEU A 183 -7.35 22.67 -0.48
C LEU A 183 -6.06 23.49 -0.55
N ALA A 184 -4.91 22.83 -0.62
CA ALA A 184 -3.62 23.49 -0.71
C ALA A 184 -3.49 24.31 -2.00
N ILE A 185 -3.91 23.75 -3.15
CA ILE A 185 -3.93 24.46 -4.43
C ILE A 185 -4.84 25.68 -4.36
N GLN A 186 -6.07 25.51 -3.82
CA GLN A 186 -7.01 26.62 -3.69
C GLN A 186 -6.46 27.74 -2.79
N ALA A 187 -5.92 27.39 -1.62
CA ALA A 187 -5.35 28.35 -0.68
C ALA A 187 -4.15 29.09 -1.30
N VAL A 188 -3.25 28.38 -1.95
CA VAL A 188 -2.05 28.96 -2.58
C VAL A 188 -2.42 29.84 -3.77
N SER A 189 -3.42 29.46 -4.58
CA SER A 189 -3.85 30.25 -5.73
C SER A 189 -4.48 31.60 -5.33
N ALA A 190 -4.95 31.74 -4.10
CA ALA A 190 -5.49 32.98 -3.55
C ALA A 190 -4.42 33.92 -2.97
N LEU A 191 -3.17 33.45 -2.82
CA LEU A 191 -2.07 34.22 -2.25
C LEU A 191 -1.22 34.89 -3.33
N PRO A 192 -0.60 36.07 -3.04
CA PRO A 192 0.43 36.63 -3.89
C PRO A 192 1.57 35.61 -4.07
N GLN A 193 2.13 35.54 -5.28
CA GLN A 193 3.25 34.64 -5.55
C GLN A 193 4.47 35.06 -4.71
N PRO A 194 4.98 34.19 -3.80
CA PRO A 194 6.13 34.56 -2.98
C PRO A 194 7.40 34.63 -3.82
N HIS A 195 8.22 35.63 -3.53
CA HIS A 195 9.55 35.77 -4.12
C HIS A 195 10.62 35.31 -3.14
N LEU A 196 11.36 34.27 -3.49
CA LEU A 196 12.49 33.79 -2.69
C LEU A 196 13.80 34.28 -3.29
N PRO A 197 14.75 34.79 -2.47
CA PRO A 197 16.01 35.39 -2.97
C PRO A 197 16.85 34.48 -3.86
N LEU A 198 16.77 33.13 -3.63
CA LEU A 198 17.60 32.15 -4.35
C LEU A 198 16.87 31.44 -5.50
N VAL A 199 15.53 31.51 -5.53
CA VAL A 199 14.70 30.73 -6.48
C VAL A 199 13.92 31.65 -7.42
N GLY A 200 13.70 32.90 -7.03
CA GLY A 200 12.88 33.84 -7.76
C GLY A 200 11.41 33.78 -7.34
N THR A 201 10.51 34.20 -8.22
CA THR A 201 9.07 34.14 -7.99
C THR A 201 8.59 32.70 -8.15
N LEU A 202 7.92 32.17 -7.12
CA LEU A 202 7.46 30.80 -7.11
C LEU A 202 6.12 30.66 -7.84
N HIS A 203 6.00 29.63 -8.67
CA HIS A 203 4.72 29.22 -9.24
C HIS A 203 3.80 28.60 -8.18
N PRO A 204 2.47 28.63 -8.35
CA PRO A 204 1.52 28.06 -7.39
C PRO A 204 1.80 26.59 -7.03
N TRP A 205 2.20 25.77 -8.01
CA TRP A 205 2.56 24.37 -7.75
C TRP A 205 3.79 24.23 -6.84
N GLN A 206 4.81 25.10 -6.99
CA GLN A 206 6.00 25.11 -6.14
C GLN A 206 5.64 25.47 -4.69
N THR A 207 4.83 26.52 -4.52
CA THR A 207 4.33 26.92 -3.19
C THR A 207 3.52 25.82 -2.55
N THR A 208 2.73 25.06 -3.32
CA THR A 208 1.97 23.92 -2.79
C THR A 208 2.90 22.83 -2.26
N PHE A 209 3.99 22.48 -2.96
CA PHE A 209 4.98 21.53 -2.44
C PHE A 209 5.64 22.03 -1.15
N LEU A 210 5.95 23.34 -1.05
CA LEU A 210 6.50 23.91 0.19
C LEU A 210 5.53 23.78 1.36
N VAL A 211 4.26 24.16 1.15
CA VAL A 211 3.23 24.09 2.18
C VAL A 211 3.01 22.64 2.64
N VAL A 212 2.88 21.72 1.70
CA VAL A 212 2.61 20.32 2.03
C VAL A 212 3.78 19.66 2.73
N GLY A 213 5.01 19.90 2.28
CA GLY A 213 6.19 19.40 2.97
C GLY A 213 6.35 20.01 4.38
N ALA A 214 6.01 21.29 4.56
CA ALA A 214 5.99 21.92 5.88
C ALA A 214 4.91 21.30 6.80
N VAL A 215 3.71 21.06 6.28
CA VAL A 215 2.63 20.36 6.99
C VAL A 215 3.04 18.91 7.32
N GLY A 216 3.74 18.23 6.40
CA GLY A 216 4.32 16.90 6.63
C GLY A 216 5.24 16.83 7.84
N MET A 217 6.01 17.88 8.10
CA MET A 217 6.83 17.97 9.31
C MET A 217 6.02 17.94 10.61
N LEU A 218 4.74 18.35 10.61
CA LEU A 218 3.91 18.37 11.82
C LEU A 218 3.64 16.97 12.37
N VAL A 219 3.72 15.92 11.55
CA VAL A 219 3.58 14.54 12.05
C VAL A 219 4.75 14.10 12.93
N LEU A 220 5.84 14.88 12.98
CA LEU A 220 6.90 14.68 13.99
C LEU A 220 6.37 14.90 15.42
N VAL A 221 5.40 15.81 15.59
CA VAL A 221 4.90 16.14 16.94
C VAL A 221 4.36 14.91 17.68
N PRO A 222 3.38 14.16 17.16
CA PRO A 222 2.96 12.93 17.82
C PRO A 222 4.07 11.89 17.91
N MET A 223 5.00 11.81 16.93
CA MET A 223 6.12 10.89 16.98
C MET A 223 7.12 11.19 18.10
N LEU A 224 7.23 12.42 18.61
CA LEU A 224 8.06 12.75 19.77
C LEU A 224 7.62 11.99 21.02
N PHE A 225 6.31 11.78 21.20
CA PHE A 225 5.72 11.10 22.33
C PHE A 225 5.70 9.58 22.21
N VAL A 226 5.97 9.02 21.02
CA VAL A 226 6.17 7.58 20.84
C VAL A 226 7.44 7.16 21.55
N ARG A 227 7.38 6.06 22.30
CA ARG A 227 8.55 5.45 22.95
C ARG A 227 8.95 4.20 22.17
N GLU A 228 10.24 3.87 22.15
CA GLU A 228 10.70 2.58 21.63
C GLU A 228 10.43 1.51 22.69
N PRO A 229 9.59 0.50 22.42
CA PRO A 229 9.31 -0.56 23.38
C PRO A 229 10.48 -1.55 23.44
N PRO A 230 10.63 -2.30 24.54
CA PRO A 230 11.48 -3.47 24.55
C PRO A 230 11.10 -4.43 23.43
N ARG A 231 12.09 -5.08 22.82
CA ARG A 231 11.80 -6.04 21.75
C ARG A 231 11.34 -7.36 22.34
N HIS A 232 10.15 -7.79 21.98
CA HIS A 232 9.60 -9.08 22.36
C HIS A 232 10.06 -10.18 21.41
N GLY A 233 10.38 -11.37 21.94
CA GLY A 233 10.62 -12.57 21.13
C GLY A 233 12.02 -12.75 20.56
N ARG A 234 13.03 -11.96 20.93
CA ARG A 234 14.42 -12.23 20.54
C ARG A 234 14.94 -13.58 21.03
N VAL A 235 14.42 -14.11 22.13
CA VAL A 235 14.82 -15.41 22.70
C VAL A 235 14.15 -16.59 21.98
N ALA A 236 12.98 -16.39 21.35
CA ALA A 236 12.26 -17.43 20.62
C ALA A 236 12.56 -17.46 19.11
N SER A 237 13.24 -16.45 18.55
CA SER A 237 13.52 -16.34 17.12
C SER A 237 14.71 -17.18 16.64
N GLN A 238 15.33 -17.98 17.51
CA GLN A 238 16.21 -19.09 17.08
C GLN A 238 15.45 -20.28 16.49
N ARG A 239 14.12 -20.27 16.47
CA ARG A 239 13.40 -21.06 15.46
C ARG A 239 13.60 -20.35 14.12
N SER A 240 14.71 -20.70 13.51
CA SER A 240 15.27 -20.24 12.24
C SER A 240 14.19 -19.77 11.27
N ALA A 241 14.28 -18.49 10.85
CA ALA A 241 13.68 -18.08 9.58
C ALA A 241 14.04 -19.19 8.58
N LEU A 242 13.03 -19.76 7.93
CA LEU A 242 13.30 -20.85 6.98
C LEU A 242 14.33 -20.35 5.97
N PRO A 243 15.34 -21.17 5.63
CA PRO A 243 16.33 -20.80 4.64
C PRO A 243 15.64 -20.30 3.37
N LEU A 244 16.13 -19.24 2.78
CA LEU A 244 15.56 -18.66 1.54
C LEU A 244 15.38 -19.74 0.45
N SER A 245 16.26 -20.76 0.45
CA SER A 245 16.16 -21.91 -0.43
C SER A 245 14.86 -22.69 -0.30
N GLN A 246 14.31 -22.82 0.91
CA GLN A 246 13.03 -23.51 1.14
C GLN A 246 11.85 -22.65 0.65
N THR A 247 11.88 -21.34 0.85
CA THR A 247 10.88 -20.44 0.29
C THR A 247 10.92 -20.44 -1.24
N LEU A 248 12.11 -20.45 -1.84
CA LEU A 248 12.28 -20.56 -3.29
C LEU A 248 11.79 -21.91 -3.82
N ALA A 249 12.05 -23.01 -3.10
CA ALA A 249 11.52 -24.33 -3.46
C ALA A 249 9.98 -24.36 -3.41
N PHE A 250 9.37 -23.75 -2.36
CA PHE A 250 7.93 -23.57 -2.27
C PHE A 250 7.38 -22.75 -3.43
N MET A 251 8.02 -21.62 -3.76
CA MET A 251 7.61 -20.77 -4.89
C MET A 251 7.72 -21.50 -6.22
N ARG A 252 8.78 -22.31 -6.43
CA ARG A 252 8.93 -23.16 -7.61
C ARG A 252 7.84 -24.22 -7.70
N LEU A 253 7.49 -24.87 -6.58
CA LEU A 253 6.41 -25.86 -6.55
C LEU A 253 5.05 -25.26 -6.90
N ASN A 254 4.79 -24.00 -6.48
CA ASN A 254 3.54 -23.27 -6.70
C ASN A 254 3.66 -22.21 -7.80
N TRP A 255 4.65 -22.28 -8.70
CA TRP A 255 4.98 -21.20 -9.64
C TRP A 255 3.83 -20.79 -10.56
N LYS A 256 2.98 -21.76 -10.97
CA LYS A 256 1.81 -21.46 -11.81
C LYS A 256 0.78 -20.60 -11.07
N THR A 257 0.50 -20.94 -9.83
CA THR A 257 -0.44 -20.19 -8.96
C THR A 257 0.12 -18.82 -8.61
N LEU A 258 1.34 -18.77 -8.06
CA LEU A 258 1.98 -17.52 -7.63
C LEU A 258 2.27 -16.63 -8.84
N GLY A 259 2.73 -17.19 -9.96
CA GLY A 259 2.97 -16.44 -11.19
C GLY A 259 1.70 -15.81 -11.74
N ALA A 260 0.60 -16.55 -11.79
CA ALA A 260 -0.70 -16.01 -12.22
C ALA A 260 -1.19 -14.87 -11.31
N ILE A 261 -1.13 -15.05 -9.99
CA ILE A 261 -1.53 -14.03 -9.01
C ILE A 261 -0.63 -12.79 -9.11
N TYR A 262 0.69 -12.98 -9.10
CA TYR A 262 1.63 -11.86 -9.16
C TYR A 262 1.52 -11.07 -10.46
N ALA A 263 1.48 -11.76 -11.62
CA ALA A 263 1.34 -11.10 -12.90
C ALA A 263 -0.02 -10.37 -13.02
N ALA A 264 -1.12 -11.08 -12.75
CA ALA A 264 -2.46 -10.52 -12.89
C ALA A 264 -2.64 -9.25 -12.04
N PHE A 265 -2.32 -9.33 -10.74
CA PHE A 265 -2.63 -8.23 -9.83
C PHE A 265 -1.56 -7.14 -9.81
N SER A 266 -0.33 -7.40 -10.24
CA SER A 266 0.64 -6.34 -10.53
C SER A 266 0.24 -5.53 -11.76
N ILE A 267 -0.23 -6.20 -12.81
CA ILE A 267 -0.76 -5.53 -14.02
C ILE A 267 -2.07 -4.79 -13.69
N SER A 268 -2.97 -5.38 -12.89
CA SER A 268 -4.18 -4.72 -12.41
C SER A 268 -3.86 -3.46 -11.60
N SER A 269 -2.82 -3.49 -10.77
CA SER A 269 -2.34 -2.33 -10.01
C SER A 269 -1.92 -1.18 -10.94
N ALA A 270 -1.34 -1.48 -12.11
CA ALA A 270 -0.98 -0.46 -13.08
C ALA A 270 -2.22 0.30 -13.61
N ALA A 271 -3.32 -0.41 -13.94
CA ALA A 271 -4.57 0.24 -14.31
C ALA A 271 -5.13 1.11 -13.17
N GLY A 272 -5.12 0.59 -11.93
CA GLY A 272 -5.63 1.32 -10.77
C GLY A 272 -4.85 2.61 -10.48
N PHE A 273 -3.52 2.53 -10.34
CA PHE A 273 -2.68 3.71 -10.08
C PHE A 273 -2.63 4.66 -11.28
N GLY A 274 -2.66 4.14 -12.51
CA GLY A 274 -2.79 4.95 -13.71
C GLY A 274 -4.08 5.77 -13.71
N THR A 275 -5.21 5.13 -13.40
CA THR A 275 -6.52 5.80 -13.30
C THR A 275 -6.52 6.87 -12.20
N VAL A 276 -6.05 6.54 -11.00
CA VAL A 276 -5.99 7.50 -9.88
C VAL A 276 -5.12 8.72 -10.23
N ALA A 277 -4.03 8.53 -10.96
CA ALA A 277 -3.13 9.62 -11.35
C ALA A 277 -3.72 10.53 -12.44
N TRP A 278 -4.43 9.97 -13.43
CA TRP A 278 -4.85 10.70 -14.62
C TRP A 278 -6.32 11.15 -14.63
N VAL A 279 -7.18 10.58 -13.78
CA VAL A 279 -8.58 11.05 -13.66
C VAL A 279 -8.68 12.53 -13.31
N PRO A 280 -7.89 13.09 -12.35
CA PRO A 280 -7.93 14.53 -12.12
C PRO A 280 -7.58 15.35 -13.37
N THR A 281 -6.53 14.97 -14.08
CA THR A 281 -6.12 15.64 -15.32
C THR A 281 -7.18 15.50 -16.43
N TYR A 282 -7.84 14.36 -16.53
CA TYR A 282 -8.97 14.15 -17.46
C TYR A 282 -10.12 15.13 -17.19
N PHE A 283 -10.52 15.30 -15.92
CA PHE A 283 -11.58 16.26 -15.60
C PHE A 283 -11.16 17.72 -15.85
N VAL A 284 -9.91 18.06 -15.58
CA VAL A 284 -9.39 19.41 -15.85
C VAL A 284 -9.32 19.69 -17.35
N ARG A 285 -8.79 18.76 -18.17
CA ARG A 285 -8.62 18.97 -19.62
C ARG A 285 -9.92 18.87 -20.38
N VAL A 286 -10.69 17.79 -20.18
CA VAL A 286 -11.86 17.45 -20.99
C VAL A 286 -13.14 18.13 -20.49
N HIS A 287 -13.33 18.18 -19.17
CA HIS A 287 -14.54 18.76 -18.57
C HIS A 287 -14.34 20.17 -18.00
N HIS A 288 -13.12 20.74 -18.13
CA HIS A 288 -12.77 22.09 -17.67
C HIS A 288 -13.07 22.38 -16.19
N TRP A 289 -12.94 21.33 -15.34
CA TRP A 289 -13.08 21.48 -13.90
C TRP A 289 -11.83 22.11 -13.31
N ALA A 290 -12.00 22.88 -12.22
CA ALA A 290 -10.85 23.33 -11.47
C ALA A 290 -10.17 22.13 -10.73
N ALA A 291 -8.85 22.17 -10.61
CA ALA A 291 -8.08 21.09 -10.00
C ALA A 291 -8.48 20.84 -8.53
N HIS A 292 -8.90 21.87 -7.80
CA HIS A 292 -9.39 21.73 -6.43
C HIS A 292 -10.76 21.04 -6.36
N ASP A 293 -11.68 21.31 -7.28
CA ASP A 293 -13.02 20.72 -7.28
C ASP A 293 -12.94 19.20 -7.53
N ILE A 294 -12.16 18.79 -8.53
CA ILE A 294 -11.94 17.36 -8.78
C ILE A 294 -11.20 16.69 -7.63
N GLY A 295 -10.25 17.38 -7.01
CA GLY A 295 -9.55 16.92 -5.81
C GLY A 295 -10.53 16.57 -4.68
N TYR A 296 -11.50 17.43 -4.40
CA TYR A 296 -12.51 17.18 -3.36
C TYR A 296 -13.42 16.01 -3.70
N VAL A 297 -14.06 16.06 -4.87
CA VAL A 297 -15.10 15.10 -5.24
C VAL A 297 -14.48 13.70 -5.45
N TYR A 298 -13.41 13.61 -6.22
CA TYR A 298 -12.76 12.33 -6.51
C TYR A 298 -12.03 11.78 -5.28
N GLY A 299 -11.40 12.65 -4.48
CA GLY A 299 -10.74 12.24 -3.23
C GLY A 299 -11.71 11.64 -2.21
N LEU A 300 -12.86 12.28 -1.97
CA LEU A 300 -13.90 11.72 -1.09
C LEU A 300 -14.48 10.43 -1.64
N MET A 301 -14.68 10.35 -2.96
CA MET A 301 -15.14 9.14 -3.62
C MET A 301 -14.17 7.98 -3.40
N LEU A 302 -12.87 8.19 -3.60
CA LEU A 302 -11.83 7.17 -3.36
C LEU A 302 -11.79 6.74 -1.89
N ALA A 303 -11.86 7.68 -0.94
CA ALA A 303 -11.84 7.37 0.49
C ALA A 303 -13.04 6.50 0.90
N ILE A 304 -14.24 6.90 0.51
CA ILE A 304 -15.47 6.22 0.94
C ILE A 304 -15.68 4.92 0.18
N LEU A 305 -15.67 4.97 -1.15
CA LEU A 305 -15.98 3.80 -1.98
C LEU A 305 -14.84 2.80 -2.02
N GLY A 306 -13.58 3.26 -1.93
CA GLY A 306 -12.42 2.39 -1.81
C GLY A 306 -12.49 1.55 -0.54
N CYS A 307 -12.70 2.18 0.63
CA CYS A 307 -12.84 1.46 1.90
C CYS A 307 -14.07 0.52 1.88
N ALA A 308 -15.22 1.01 1.41
CA ALA A 308 -16.42 0.19 1.32
C ALA A 308 -16.22 -1.01 0.38
N GLY A 309 -15.57 -0.79 -0.77
CA GLY A 309 -15.28 -1.84 -1.74
C GLY A 309 -14.37 -2.94 -1.18
N VAL A 310 -13.31 -2.59 -0.47
CA VAL A 310 -12.43 -3.59 0.19
C VAL A 310 -13.21 -4.45 1.18
N LEU A 311 -14.08 -3.84 2.01
CA LEU A 311 -14.88 -4.58 3.00
C LEU A 311 -15.92 -5.48 2.35
N VAL A 312 -16.64 -4.97 1.35
CA VAL A 312 -17.67 -5.74 0.63
C VAL A 312 -17.02 -6.85 -0.20
N GLY A 313 -15.86 -6.56 -0.81
CA GLY A 313 -15.11 -7.54 -1.59
C GLY A 313 -14.66 -8.75 -0.77
N ALA A 314 -14.19 -8.53 0.46
CA ALA A 314 -13.86 -9.61 1.39
C ALA A 314 -15.10 -10.48 1.71
N ARG A 315 -16.22 -9.84 2.05
CA ARG A 315 -17.48 -10.57 2.31
C ARG A 315 -18.02 -11.31 1.08
N PHE A 316 -17.83 -10.73 -0.11
CA PHE A 316 -18.21 -11.40 -1.36
C PHE A 316 -17.39 -12.68 -1.60
N ALA A 317 -16.09 -12.65 -1.33
CA ALA A 317 -15.23 -13.84 -1.40
C ALA A 317 -15.66 -14.91 -0.37
N ASP A 318 -15.93 -14.50 0.89
CA ASP A 318 -16.42 -15.40 1.95
C ASP A 318 -17.77 -16.02 1.58
N TRP A 319 -18.68 -15.25 0.99
CA TRP A 319 -19.97 -15.72 0.53
C TRP A 319 -19.83 -16.75 -0.61
N LEU A 320 -18.90 -16.55 -1.54
CA LEU A 320 -18.59 -17.56 -2.57
C LEU A 320 -17.99 -18.83 -1.96
N ALA A 321 -17.12 -18.69 -0.96
CA ALA A 321 -16.54 -19.82 -0.24
C ALA A 321 -17.61 -20.64 0.51
N ALA A 322 -18.53 -19.97 1.21
CA ALA A 322 -19.64 -20.58 1.91
C ALA A 322 -20.61 -21.36 0.96
N ARG A 323 -20.63 -21.02 -0.33
CA ARG A 323 -21.37 -21.76 -1.38
C ARG A 323 -20.61 -22.93 -1.97
N GLY A 324 -19.49 -23.34 -1.35
CA GLY A 324 -18.71 -24.51 -1.76
C GLY A 324 -17.69 -24.25 -2.88
N ASN A 325 -17.45 -22.97 -3.27
CA ASN A 325 -16.41 -22.67 -4.23
C ASN A 325 -15.04 -22.72 -3.54
N GLN A 326 -14.25 -23.76 -3.79
CA GLN A 326 -12.92 -23.93 -3.21
C GLN A 326 -11.95 -22.80 -3.62
N ASP A 327 -12.12 -22.27 -4.83
CA ASP A 327 -11.29 -21.21 -5.40
C ASP A 327 -11.88 -19.79 -5.21
N ALA A 328 -12.77 -19.60 -4.23
CA ALA A 328 -13.52 -18.37 -4.00
C ALA A 328 -12.62 -17.11 -3.93
N TYR A 329 -11.47 -17.19 -3.24
CA TYR A 329 -10.53 -16.07 -3.08
C TYR A 329 -9.78 -15.68 -4.37
N LEU A 330 -9.87 -16.48 -5.44
CA LEU A 330 -9.37 -16.11 -6.76
C LEU A 330 -10.52 -15.86 -7.75
N ARG A 331 -11.65 -16.54 -7.57
CA ARG A 331 -12.85 -16.37 -8.39
C ARG A 331 -13.54 -15.02 -8.14
N ALA A 332 -13.60 -14.56 -6.89
CA ALA A 332 -14.18 -13.25 -6.57
C ALA A 332 -13.43 -12.10 -7.27
N PRO A 333 -12.09 -11.98 -7.21
CA PRO A 333 -11.32 -11.03 -8.00
C PRO A 333 -11.56 -11.16 -9.51
N LEU A 334 -11.66 -12.37 -10.07
CA LEU A 334 -11.94 -12.57 -11.50
C LEU A 334 -13.25 -11.92 -11.91
N ILE A 335 -14.33 -12.22 -11.18
CA ILE A 335 -15.66 -11.65 -11.47
C ILE A 335 -15.62 -10.13 -11.37
N THR A 336 -15.02 -9.60 -10.30
CA THR A 336 -15.03 -8.16 -10.05
C THR A 336 -14.16 -7.39 -11.02
N VAL A 337 -13.02 -7.93 -11.47
CA VAL A 337 -12.19 -7.30 -12.50
C VAL A 337 -12.93 -7.19 -13.82
N ILE A 338 -13.63 -8.24 -14.25
CA ILE A 338 -14.42 -8.22 -15.49
C ILE A 338 -15.57 -7.20 -15.39
N VAL A 339 -16.33 -7.26 -14.29
CA VAL A 339 -17.48 -6.36 -14.08
C VAL A 339 -17.05 -4.92 -13.90
N ALA A 340 -15.94 -4.64 -13.21
CA ALA A 340 -15.41 -3.29 -13.02
C ALA A 340 -14.81 -2.68 -14.30
N GLY A 341 -14.26 -3.50 -15.18
CA GLY A 341 -13.61 -3.03 -16.42
C GLY A 341 -14.56 -2.26 -17.34
N ILE A 342 -15.83 -2.68 -17.43
CA ILE A 342 -16.82 -2.01 -18.28
C ILE A 342 -17.09 -0.57 -17.80
N PRO A 343 -17.54 -0.31 -16.55
CA PRO A 343 -17.75 1.04 -16.08
C PRO A 343 -16.45 1.85 -16.00
N ALA A 344 -15.29 1.23 -15.77
CA ALA A 344 -14.02 1.93 -15.78
C ALA A 344 -13.65 2.48 -17.17
N ALA A 345 -13.87 1.72 -18.24
CA ALA A 345 -13.65 2.18 -19.60
C ALA A 345 -14.69 3.24 -20.00
N LEU A 346 -15.98 3.02 -19.69
CA LEU A 346 -17.05 3.94 -20.03
C LEU A 346 -16.89 5.29 -19.31
N ALA A 347 -16.43 5.30 -18.06
CA ALA A 347 -16.32 6.52 -17.27
C ALA A 347 -15.56 7.64 -17.98
N THR A 348 -14.51 7.32 -18.72
CA THR A 348 -13.65 8.30 -19.38
C THR A 348 -14.02 8.58 -20.84
N LEU A 349 -15.08 7.91 -21.33
CA LEU A 349 -15.62 8.10 -22.68
C LEU A 349 -16.93 8.90 -22.69
N MET A 350 -17.47 9.22 -21.50
CA MET A 350 -18.75 9.91 -21.39
C MET A 350 -18.62 11.40 -21.75
N PRO A 351 -19.64 11.95 -22.47
CA PRO A 351 -19.62 13.34 -22.91
C PRO A 351 -19.81 14.33 -21.78
N SER A 352 -20.43 13.93 -20.65
CA SER A 352 -20.65 14.80 -19.52
C SER A 352 -19.92 14.36 -18.26
N ALA A 353 -19.44 15.32 -17.46
CA ALA A 353 -18.80 15.05 -16.18
C ALA A 353 -19.70 14.24 -15.21
N LYS A 354 -21.01 14.46 -15.24
CA LYS A 354 -21.96 13.74 -14.38
C LYS A 354 -22.03 12.26 -14.74
N GLU A 355 -22.10 11.94 -16.03
CA GLU A 355 -22.09 10.53 -16.52
C GLU A 355 -20.74 9.88 -16.23
N SER A 356 -19.63 10.59 -16.44
CA SER A 356 -18.30 10.13 -16.03
C SER A 356 -18.27 9.74 -14.55
N PHE A 357 -18.75 10.59 -13.66
CA PHE A 357 -18.82 10.30 -12.23
C PHE A 357 -19.71 9.12 -11.90
N PHE A 358 -20.84 8.98 -12.55
CA PHE A 358 -21.73 7.84 -12.36
C PHE A 358 -20.96 6.52 -12.58
N PHE A 359 -20.25 6.39 -13.70
CA PHE A 359 -19.47 5.19 -13.98
C PHE A 359 -18.22 5.06 -13.07
N LEU A 360 -17.59 6.18 -12.68
CA LEU A 360 -16.45 6.17 -11.75
C LEU A 360 -16.85 5.64 -10.36
N ILE A 361 -18.06 5.93 -9.87
CA ILE A 361 -18.57 5.39 -8.60
C ILE A 361 -18.52 3.85 -8.63
N PHE A 362 -19.11 3.25 -9.66
CA PHE A 362 -19.16 1.79 -9.79
C PHE A 362 -17.76 1.18 -10.01
N SER A 363 -16.97 1.79 -10.87
CA SER A 363 -15.61 1.29 -11.15
C SER A 363 -14.71 1.37 -9.93
N THR A 364 -14.72 2.47 -9.17
CA THR A 364 -13.92 2.64 -7.95
C THR A 364 -14.32 1.65 -6.87
N PHE A 365 -15.62 1.47 -6.65
CA PHE A 365 -16.14 0.52 -5.69
C PHE A 365 -15.71 -0.92 -6.02
N LEU A 366 -15.96 -1.37 -7.24
CA LEU A 366 -15.70 -2.75 -7.67
C LEU A 366 -14.20 -3.05 -7.81
N SER A 367 -13.39 -2.11 -8.31
CA SER A 367 -11.95 -2.30 -8.46
C SER A 367 -11.21 -2.41 -7.12
N SER A 368 -11.82 -1.98 -6.02
CA SER A 368 -11.27 -2.12 -4.67
C SER A 368 -11.46 -3.52 -4.05
N PHE A 369 -12.39 -4.35 -4.60
CA PHE A 369 -12.68 -5.68 -4.06
C PHE A 369 -11.44 -6.61 -4.01
N PRO A 370 -10.61 -6.72 -5.05
CA PRO A 370 -9.48 -7.64 -5.06
C PRO A 370 -8.42 -7.37 -3.98
N VAL A 371 -8.31 -6.15 -3.49
CA VAL A 371 -7.17 -5.68 -2.68
C VAL A 371 -6.90 -6.55 -1.45
N ALA A 372 -7.91 -6.80 -0.62
CA ALA A 372 -7.76 -7.66 0.56
C ALA A 372 -7.84 -9.15 0.19
N VAL A 373 -8.66 -9.48 -0.80
CA VAL A 373 -8.95 -10.87 -1.19
C VAL A 373 -7.71 -11.56 -1.78
N VAL A 374 -6.91 -10.84 -2.57
CA VAL A 374 -5.66 -11.38 -3.15
C VAL A 374 -4.63 -11.70 -2.07
N ILE A 375 -4.51 -10.86 -1.05
CA ILE A 375 -3.63 -11.13 0.09
C ILE A 375 -4.10 -12.37 0.83
N ALA A 376 -5.41 -12.51 1.06
CA ALA A 376 -5.98 -13.70 1.67
C ALA A 376 -5.73 -14.96 0.82
N ALA A 377 -5.90 -14.86 -0.51
CA ALA A 377 -5.60 -15.96 -1.42
C ALA A 377 -4.15 -16.47 -1.30
N LEU A 378 -3.18 -15.54 -1.22
CA LEU A 378 -1.77 -15.88 -1.01
C LEU A 378 -1.52 -16.52 0.36
N GLN A 379 -2.17 -16.00 1.42
CA GLN A 379 -1.98 -16.49 2.79
C GLN A 379 -2.53 -17.90 3.00
N VAL A 380 -3.65 -18.23 2.38
CA VAL A 380 -4.31 -19.55 2.53
C VAL A 380 -3.45 -20.68 1.94
N ILE A 381 -2.78 -20.44 0.80
CA ILE A 381 -1.93 -21.45 0.15
C ILE A 381 -0.51 -21.49 0.72
N THR A 382 -0.12 -20.56 1.59
CA THR A 382 1.27 -20.39 2.03
C THR A 382 1.44 -20.79 3.49
N PRO A 383 2.44 -21.63 3.84
CA PRO A 383 2.79 -21.94 5.22
C PRO A 383 3.08 -20.66 6.04
N ASN A 384 2.68 -20.65 7.31
CA ASN A 384 2.79 -19.47 8.18
C ASN A 384 4.19 -18.83 8.18
N GLN A 385 5.25 -19.67 8.14
CA GLN A 385 6.65 -19.24 8.19
C GLN A 385 7.12 -18.53 6.91
N MET A 386 6.44 -18.73 5.76
CA MET A 386 6.78 -18.15 4.45
C MET A 386 5.85 -17.02 4.02
N ARG A 387 4.71 -16.81 4.70
CA ARG A 387 3.68 -15.84 4.31
C ARG A 387 4.23 -14.43 4.10
N ALA A 388 5.08 -13.97 5.02
CA ALA A 388 5.68 -12.66 4.93
C ALA A 388 6.50 -12.46 3.65
N GLN A 389 7.30 -13.46 3.26
CA GLN A 389 8.16 -13.38 2.07
C GLN A 389 7.33 -13.44 0.77
N VAL A 390 6.31 -14.32 0.71
CA VAL A 390 5.41 -14.44 -0.45
C VAL A 390 4.60 -13.16 -0.65
N VAL A 391 4.03 -12.59 0.42
CA VAL A 391 3.26 -11.33 0.35
C VAL A 391 4.18 -10.13 0.06
N ALA A 392 5.40 -10.11 0.62
CA ALA A 392 6.37 -9.04 0.33
C ALA A 392 6.77 -8.99 -1.15
N LEU A 393 6.98 -10.15 -1.79
CA LEU A 393 7.25 -10.20 -3.23
C LEU A 393 6.06 -9.72 -4.06
N TYR A 394 4.83 -10.05 -3.65
CA TYR A 394 3.63 -9.49 -4.27
C TYR A 394 3.61 -7.95 -4.20
N PHE A 395 3.79 -7.37 -3.01
CA PHE A 395 3.81 -5.91 -2.86
C PHE A 395 4.96 -5.26 -3.61
N PHE A 396 6.13 -5.89 -3.67
CA PHE A 396 7.25 -5.43 -4.46
C PHE A 396 6.87 -5.27 -5.94
N LEU A 397 6.32 -6.31 -6.54
CA LEU A 397 5.89 -6.29 -7.94
C LEU A 397 4.71 -5.33 -8.16
N ALA A 398 3.70 -5.36 -7.28
CA ALA A 398 2.53 -4.49 -7.37
C ALA A 398 2.91 -2.99 -7.27
N ASN A 399 3.92 -2.62 -6.48
CA ASN A 399 4.40 -1.23 -6.43
C ASN A 399 5.17 -0.85 -7.70
N ILE A 400 6.06 -1.70 -8.19
CA ILE A 400 6.82 -1.41 -9.43
C ILE A 400 5.87 -1.22 -10.62
N PHE A 401 4.97 -2.17 -10.84
CA PHE A 401 4.03 -2.11 -11.95
C PHE A 401 2.92 -1.07 -11.71
N GLY A 402 2.37 -1.01 -10.49
CA GLY A 402 1.29 -0.10 -10.14
C GLY A 402 1.76 1.35 -10.07
N VAL A 403 2.47 1.68 -8.99
CA VAL A 403 2.91 3.07 -8.74
C VAL A 403 3.94 3.51 -9.77
N GLY A 404 4.90 2.62 -10.13
CA GLY A 404 6.00 2.97 -11.05
C GLY A 404 5.55 3.15 -12.49
N LEU A 405 4.86 2.16 -13.05
CA LEU A 405 4.54 2.13 -14.47
C LEU A 405 3.10 2.55 -14.78
N GLY A 406 2.15 2.42 -13.84
CA GLY A 406 0.75 2.71 -14.09
C GLY A 406 0.49 4.09 -14.71
N PRO A 407 0.90 5.19 -14.07
CA PRO A 407 0.75 6.52 -14.64
C PRO A 407 1.44 6.67 -16.00
N THR A 408 2.62 6.06 -16.17
CA THR A 408 3.43 6.15 -17.39
C THR A 408 2.79 5.40 -18.57
N ILE A 409 2.11 4.28 -18.32
CA ILE A 409 1.39 3.54 -19.37
C ILE A 409 0.29 4.42 -19.99
N VAL A 410 -0.53 5.08 -19.16
CA VAL A 410 -1.59 5.98 -19.65
C VAL A 410 -0.99 7.16 -20.43
N ALA A 411 0.04 7.78 -19.87
CA ALA A 411 0.74 8.89 -20.51
C ALA A 411 1.36 8.51 -21.87
N ALA A 412 2.02 7.35 -21.93
CA ALA A 412 2.60 6.86 -23.18
C ALA A 412 1.55 6.60 -24.26
N ILE A 413 0.37 6.11 -23.89
CA ILE A 413 -0.74 5.96 -24.82
C ILE A 413 -1.20 7.35 -25.33
N THR A 414 -1.27 8.36 -24.44
CA THR A 414 -1.62 9.74 -24.83
C THR A 414 -0.60 10.33 -25.78
N ASP A 415 0.69 10.28 -25.42
CA ASP A 415 1.78 10.96 -26.15
C ASP A 415 2.14 10.26 -27.48
N TYR A 416 2.16 8.92 -27.52
CA TYR A 416 2.71 8.17 -28.67
C TYR A 416 1.64 7.52 -29.54
N PHE A 417 0.50 7.10 -28.97
CA PHE A 417 -0.56 6.45 -29.74
C PHE A 417 -1.58 7.48 -30.26
N TYR A 418 -2.18 8.27 -29.36
CA TYR A 418 -3.14 9.30 -29.76
C TYR A 418 -2.49 10.60 -30.24
N ARG A 419 -1.34 10.95 -29.68
CA ARG A 419 -0.58 12.19 -29.96
C ARG A 419 -1.40 13.45 -29.75
N ASP A 420 -2.33 13.41 -28.83
CA ASP A 420 -3.23 14.49 -28.47
C ASP A 420 -3.48 14.48 -26.95
N GLU A 421 -3.18 15.57 -26.29
CA GLU A 421 -3.34 15.74 -24.86
C GLU A 421 -4.82 15.67 -24.42
N MET A 422 -5.75 16.05 -25.31
CA MET A 422 -7.18 15.97 -25.05
C MET A 422 -7.68 14.52 -25.09
N ALA A 423 -6.93 13.62 -25.70
CA ALA A 423 -7.25 12.20 -25.77
C ALA A 423 -6.95 11.42 -24.48
N VAL A 424 -6.61 12.08 -23.36
CA VAL A 424 -6.33 11.43 -22.08
C VAL A 424 -7.47 10.50 -21.60
N GLY A 425 -8.73 10.86 -21.87
CA GLY A 425 -9.90 10.01 -21.59
C GLY A 425 -9.87 8.72 -22.42
N TYR A 426 -9.57 8.82 -23.71
CA TYR A 426 -9.40 7.66 -24.59
C TYR A 426 -8.21 6.80 -24.18
N SER A 427 -7.11 7.42 -23.71
CA SER A 427 -5.92 6.71 -23.22
C SER A 427 -6.24 5.89 -21.98
N LEU A 428 -6.99 6.44 -21.04
CA LEU A 428 -7.47 5.73 -19.85
C LEU A 428 -8.38 4.55 -20.24
N ALA A 429 -9.35 4.77 -21.12
CA ALA A 429 -10.23 3.71 -21.61
C ALA A 429 -9.45 2.60 -22.33
N THR A 430 -8.47 2.96 -23.17
CA THR A 430 -7.62 2.01 -23.89
C THR A 430 -6.76 1.20 -22.92
N ALA A 431 -6.14 1.84 -21.93
CA ALA A 431 -5.35 1.13 -20.91
C ALA A 431 -6.22 0.10 -20.16
N VAL A 432 -7.41 0.50 -19.72
CA VAL A 432 -8.37 -0.41 -19.04
C VAL A 432 -8.83 -1.52 -19.96
N ALA A 433 -9.18 -1.21 -21.22
CA ALA A 433 -9.66 -2.18 -22.22
C ALA A 433 -8.60 -3.24 -22.57
N ILE A 434 -7.32 -2.90 -22.53
CA ILE A 434 -6.21 -3.84 -22.75
C ILE A 434 -5.90 -4.63 -21.47
N ILE A 435 -5.79 -3.95 -20.35
CA ILE A 435 -5.35 -4.55 -19.09
C ILE A 435 -6.41 -5.51 -18.53
N THR A 436 -7.70 -5.15 -18.57
CA THR A 436 -8.77 -5.96 -17.98
C THR A 436 -8.84 -7.38 -18.54
N PRO A 437 -8.87 -7.61 -19.88
CA PRO A 437 -8.89 -8.98 -20.41
C PRO A 437 -7.60 -9.74 -20.10
N ILE A 438 -6.43 -9.10 -20.12
CA ILE A 438 -5.16 -9.74 -19.75
C ILE A 438 -5.22 -10.24 -18.29
N VAL A 439 -5.67 -9.40 -17.37
CA VAL A 439 -5.83 -9.76 -15.96
C VAL A 439 -6.86 -10.88 -15.81
N ALA A 440 -8.00 -10.78 -16.47
CA ALA A 440 -9.05 -11.80 -16.43
C ALA A 440 -8.54 -13.17 -16.92
N ILE A 441 -7.81 -13.21 -18.04
CA ILE A 441 -7.20 -14.42 -18.57
C ILE A 441 -6.17 -15.01 -17.60
N LEU A 442 -5.27 -14.18 -17.06
CA LEU A 442 -4.25 -14.63 -16.10
C LEU A 442 -4.89 -15.21 -14.83
N VAL A 443 -5.90 -14.56 -14.28
CA VAL A 443 -6.62 -15.06 -13.10
C VAL A 443 -7.37 -16.34 -13.43
N TRP A 444 -8.04 -16.41 -14.59
CA TRP A 444 -8.75 -17.61 -15.03
C TRP A 444 -7.80 -18.80 -15.20
N LEU A 445 -6.66 -18.59 -15.85
CA LEU A 445 -5.60 -19.61 -15.96
C LEU A 445 -5.04 -20.03 -14.59
N GLY A 446 -5.06 -19.13 -13.62
CA GLY A 446 -4.63 -19.38 -12.24
C GLY A 446 -5.60 -20.22 -11.39
N LEU A 447 -6.90 -20.34 -11.76
CA LEU A 447 -7.91 -21.02 -10.93
C LEU A 447 -7.60 -22.50 -10.72
N ALA A 448 -7.25 -23.23 -11.76
CA ALA A 448 -6.95 -24.66 -11.64
C ALA A 448 -5.67 -24.91 -10.82
N PRO A 449 -4.51 -24.26 -11.11
CA PRO A 449 -3.32 -24.35 -10.25
C PRO A 449 -3.57 -23.92 -8.80
N TYR A 450 -4.46 -22.93 -8.57
CA TYR A 450 -4.80 -22.49 -7.23
C TYR A 450 -5.49 -23.58 -6.42
N ARG A 451 -6.45 -24.31 -7.01
CA ARG A 451 -7.09 -25.48 -6.36
C ARG A 451 -6.09 -26.57 -6.00
N GLU A 452 -5.11 -26.86 -6.87
CA GLU A 452 -4.02 -27.78 -6.55
C GLU A 452 -3.15 -27.28 -5.39
N SER A 453 -2.88 -25.98 -5.34
CA SER A 453 -2.12 -25.37 -4.24
C SER A 453 -2.90 -25.43 -2.91
N LEU A 454 -4.23 -25.26 -2.93
CA LEU A 454 -5.09 -25.44 -1.77
C LEU A 454 -5.09 -26.90 -1.27
N ALA A 455 -5.17 -27.87 -2.17
CA ALA A 455 -5.12 -29.28 -1.81
C ALA A 455 -3.77 -29.64 -1.15
N ARG A 456 -2.65 -29.11 -1.68
CA ARG A 456 -1.33 -29.27 -1.05
C ARG A 456 -1.28 -28.61 0.34
N ALA A 457 -1.85 -27.40 0.49
CA ALA A 457 -1.89 -26.69 1.76
C ALA A 457 -2.71 -27.45 2.83
N ALA A 458 -3.82 -28.06 2.44
CA ALA A 458 -4.64 -28.90 3.32
C ALA A 458 -3.87 -30.12 3.84
N ALA A 459 -3.03 -30.72 2.99
CA ALA A 459 -2.18 -31.86 3.38
C ALA A 459 -1.10 -31.49 4.43
N TRP A 460 -0.68 -30.22 4.50
CA TRP A 460 0.26 -29.76 5.54
C TRP A 460 -0.43 -29.44 6.88
N ALA A 461 -1.69 -29.15 6.86
CA ALA A 461 -2.47 -28.82 8.06
C ALA A 461 -3.08 -30.07 8.72
N ALA A 462 -3.09 -31.21 8.02
CA ALA A 462 -3.52 -32.46 8.60
C ALA A 462 -2.54 -32.87 9.72
N PRO A 463 -3.01 -33.22 10.93
CA PRO A 463 -2.17 -33.83 11.95
C PRO A 463 -1.52 -35.07 11.31
N THR A 464 -0.19 -35.15 11.34
CA THR A 464 0.48 -36.43 11.13
C THR A 464 0.03 -37.30 12.28
N ASP A 465 -0.90 -38.20 12.03
CA ASP A 465 -1.17 -39.33 12.92
C ASP A 465 0.17 -40.05 13.10
N LEU A 466 0.79 -39.79 14.25
CA LEU A 466 1.92 -40.64 14.69
C LEU A 466 1.40 -42.06 14.76
N PRO A 467 1.96 -43.03 14.00
CA PRO A 467 1.58 -44.40 14.16
C PRO A 467 1.79 -44.76 15.62
N GLY A 468 0.72 -45.29 16.24
CA GLY A 468 0.62 -45.55 17.64
C GLY A 468 1.82 -46.30 18.21
N THR A 469 2.25 -45.82 19.37
CA THR A 469 2.92 -46.67 20.35
C THR A 469 1.94 -47.80 20.74
N ALA A 470 2.06 -48.94 20.08
CA ALA A 470 1.56 -50.22 20.58
C ALA A 470 2.63 -50.87 21.48
#